data_87246b39d01597fae54c37416bf681f0
#
_entry.id   87246b39d01597fae54c37416bf681f0
#
_cell.length_a   1.000
_cell.length_b   1.000
_cell.length_c   1.000
_cell.angle_alpha   90.00
_cell.angle_beta   90.00
_cell.angle_gamma   90.00
#
_symmetry.space_group_name_H-M   'P 1'
#
loop_
_entity.id
_entity.type
_entity.pdbx_description
1 polymer ?
#
loop_
_entity_poly.entity_id
_entity_poly.type
_entity_poly.pdbx_seq_one_letter_code
_entity_poly.pdbx_strand_id
1 'polypeptide(L)'
;MKFKAFALFCLMIALATGVALAQEKKGADPISGTWSGDWGPSANDRNQVTVDLKFDGKALTGTVNPGPNAVQLSKSTFDPATGAVHMEADAKNPRGGAAVHYVIDGKIANGVMTGTWNHDNRKGDFKITKK
;
A
#
# COMPACT_ATOMS: atom_id res chain seq x y z
N MET A 1 -25.60 -34.66 36.00
CA MET A 1 -25.75 -35.05 34.60
C MET A 1 -25.96 -33.87 33.72
N LYS A 2 -26.89 -33.06 34.04
CA LYS A 2 -27.17 -31.86 33.24
C LYS A 2 -26.03 -30.88 33.23
N PHE A 3 -25.24 -30.90 34.26
CA PHE A 3 -24.11 -29.97 34.38
C PHE A 3 -23.05 -30.19 33.36
N LYS A 4 -22.87 -31.42 32.93
CA LYS A 4 -21.86 -31.75 31.94
C LYS A 4 -22.16 -31.11 30.59
N ALA A 5 -23.40 -31.16 30.20
CA ALA A 5 -23.81 -30.55 28.95
C ALA A 5 -23.63 -29.04 28.98
N PHE A 6 -23.87 -28.46 30.12
CA PHE A 6 -23.72 -27.03 30.27
C PHE A 6 -22.28 -26.58 30.13
N ALA A 7 -21.39 -27.33 30.74
CA ALA A 7 -19.96 -26.99 30.65
C ALA A 7 -19.47 -27.07 29.20
N LEU A 8 -19.95 -28.04 28.48
CA LEU A 8 -19.58 -28.21 27.10
C LEU A 8 -20.03 -27.02 26.26
N PHE A 9 -21.21 -26.53 26.53
CA PHE A 9 -21.75 -25.41 25.83
C PHE A 9 -20.89 -24.14 26.01
N CYS A 10 -20.41 -23.90 27.19
CA CYS A 10 -19.55 -22.76 27.45
C CYS A 10 -18.24 -22.83 26.66
N LEU A 11 -17.72 -24.02 26.50
CA LEU A 11 -16.49 -24.20 25.78
C LEU A 11 -16.66 -23.83 24.32
N MET A 12 -17.79 -24.18 23.74
CA MET A 12 -18.05 -23.86 22.34
C MET A 12 -18.15 -22.36 22.10
N ILE A 13 -18.73 -21.67 23.02
CA ILE A 13 -18.85 -20.22 22.91
C ILE A 13 -17.48 -19.57 22.90
N ALA A 14 -16.58 -20.02 23.72
CA ALA A 14 -15.24 -19.48 23.77
C ALA A 14 -14.50 -19.65 22.44
N LEU A 15 -14.69 -20.79 21.81
CA LEU A 15 -14.07 -21.04 20.51
C LEU A 15 -14.61 -20.11 19.45
N ALA A 16 -15.90 -19.90 19.43
CA ALA A 16 -16.51 -19.01 18.45
C ALA A 16 -15.97 -17.59 18.58
N THR A 17 -15.78 -17.13 19.80
CA THR A 17 -15.25 -15.80 20.03
C THR A 17 -13.84 -15.65 19.47
N GLY A 18 -13.01 -16.65 19.65
CA GLY A 18 -11.65 -16.61 19.13
C GLY A 18 -11.61 -16.52 17.62
N VAL A 19 -12.49 -17.23 16.95
CA VAL A 19 -12.56 -17.19 15.48
C VAL A 19 -12.97 -15.80 14.99
N ALA A 20 -13.92 -15.18 15.66
CA ALA A 20 -14.36 -13.85 15.26
C ALA A 20 -13.25 -12.83 15.33
N LEU A 21 -12.42 -12.87 16.36
CA LEU A 21 -11.29 -11.96 16.49
C LEU A 21 -10.28 -12.13 15.37
N ALA A 22 -10.02 -13.36 14.97
CA ALA A 22 -9.09 -13.63 13.89
C ALA A 22 -9.59 -13.06 12.58
N GLN A 23 -10.88 -13.08 12.32
CA GLN A 23 -11.45 -12.54 11.11
C GLN A 23 -11.34 -11.03 11.04
N GLU A 24 -11.48 -10.35 12.14
CA GLU A 24 -11.36 -8.90 12.17
C GLU A 24 -9.97 -8.45 11.76
N LYS A 25 -8.95 -9.16 12.17
CA LYS A 25 -7.58 -8.82 11.79
C LYS A 25 -7.32 -8.93 10.30
N LYS A 26 -8.01 -9.82 9.63
CA LYS A 26 -7.86 -10.00 8.19
C LYS A 26 -8.38 -8.83 7.38
N GLY A 27 -9.31 -8.08 7.92
CA GLY A 27 -9.88 -6.95 7.22
C GLY A 27 -8.93 -5.77 7.10
N ALA A 28 -7.92 -5.71 7.95
CA ALA A 28 -6.98 -4.60 7.93
C ALA A 28 -5.78 -4.95 7.08
N ASP A 29 -5.63 -4.32 5.93
CA ASP A 29 -4.44 -4.50 5.12
C ASP A 29 -3.43 -3.39 5.39
N PRO A 30 -2.14 -3.65 5.20
CA PRO A 30 -1.10 -2.68 5.54
C PRO A 30 -0.90 -1.60 4.50
N ILE A 31 -1.53 -1.70 3.33
CA ILE A 31 -1.23 -0.79 2.23
C ILE A 31 -2.34 0.21 1.91
N SER A 32 -3.61 -0.15 2.12
CA SER A 32 -4.70 0.77 1.82
C SER A 32 -4.66 1.99 2.72
N GLY A 33 -4.82 3.15 2.14
CA GLY A 33 -4.84 4.41 2.88
C GLY A 33 -4.04 5.49 2.17
N THR A 34 -3.83 6.59 2.88
CA THR A 34 -3.09 7.73 2.38
C THR A 34 -1.65 7.68 2.89
N TRP A 35 -0.72 7.85 1.98
CA TRP A 35 0.71 7.84 2.27
C TRP A 35 1.30 9.19 1.90
N SER A 36 2.25 9.67 2.67
CA SER A 36 2.95 10.89 2.31
C SER A 36 4.41 10.81 2.73
N GLY A 37 5.25 11.52 1.98
CA GLY A 37 6.66 11.53 2.21
C GLY A 37 7.38 12.26 1.10
N ASP A 38 8.52 11.74 0.69
CA ASP A 38 9.33 12.40 -0.33
C ASP A 38 9.98 11.40 -1.28
N TRP A 39 10.42 11.92 -2.42
CA TRP A 39 11.13 11.18 -3.43
C TRP A 39 12.11 12.10 -4.14
N GLY A 40 13.13 11.56 -4.73
CA GLY A 40 14.07 12.36 -5.48
C GLY A 40 15.29 11.56 -5.92
N PRO A 41 16.13 12.15 -6.79
CA PRO A 41 17.32 11.47 -7.30
C PRO A 41 18.47 11.44 -6.31
N SER A 42 18.44 12.30 -5.28
CA SER A 42 19.51 12.34 -4.28
C SER A 42 18.97 12.86 -2.95
N ALA A 43 19.78 12.78 -1.92
CA ALA A 43 19.42 13.26 -0.58
C ALA A 43 19.17 14.77 -0.55
N ASN A 44 19.78 15.50 -1.45
CA ASN A 44 19.66 16.97 -1.50
C ASN A 44 18.60 17.46 -2.48
N ASP A 45 17.96 16.56 -3.20
CA ASP A 45 16.94 16.91 -4.19
C ASP A 45 15.71 16.07 -3.92
N ARG A 46 14.86 16.57 -3.01
CA ARG A 46 13.66 15.84 -2.57
C ARG A 46 12.41 16.62 -2.94
N ASN A 47 11.39 15.86 -3.33
CA ASN A 47 10.08 16.39 -3.68
C ASN A 47 9.04 15.76 -2.78
N GLN A 48 8.06 16.53 -2.33
CA GLN A 48 6.95 16.01 -1.53
C GLN A 48 6.00 15.22 -2.40
N VAL A 49 5.44 14.15 -1.85
CA VAL A 49 4.49 13.32 -2.57
C VAL A 49 3.43 12.79 -1.60
N THR A 50 2.22 12.68 -2.12
CA THR A 50 1.11 12.02 -1.42
C THR A 50 0.56 10.96 -2.36
N VAL A 51 0.28 9.78 -1.82
CA VAL A 51 -0.24 8.66 -2.61
C VAL A 51 -1.41 8.05 -1.87
N ASP A 52 -2.54 7.90 -2.57
CA ASP A 52 -3.68 7.17 -2.05
C ASP A 52 -3.68 5.78 -2.66
N LEU A 53 -3.69 4.77 -1.82
CA LEU A 53 -3.65 3.38 -2.26
C LEU A 53 -4.85 2.61 -1.75
N LYS A 54 -5.31 1.67 -2.56
CA LYS A 54 -6.40 0.78 -2.21
C LYS A 54 -6.11 -0.63 -2.71
N PHE A 55 -6.20 -1.57 -1.79
CA PHE A 55 -5.95 -2.98 -2.09
C PHE A 55 -7.18 -3.78 -1.71
N ASP A 56 -7.71 -4.55 -2.66
CA ASP A 56 -8.93 -5.34 -2.44
C ASP A 56 -8.64 -6.81 -2.13
N GLY A 57 -7.39 -7.14 -1.88
CA GLY A 57 -6.95 -8.51 -1.66
C GLY A 57 -6.30 -9.15 -2.88
N LYS A 58 -6.52 -8.59 -4.04
CA LYS A 58 -5.94 -9.07 -5.30
C LYS A 58 -5.30 -7.95 -6.10
N ALA A 59 -6.04 -6.88 -6.30
CA ALA A 59 -5.59 -5.76 -7.13
C ALA A 59 -5.26 -4.55 -6.27
N LEU A 60 -4.19 -3.88 -6.64
CA LEU A 60 -3.79 -2.63 -6.03
C LEU A 60 -4.10 -1.51 -7.01
N THR A 61 -4.78 -0.48 -6.52
CA THR A 61 -5.06 0.73 -7.31
C THR A 61 -4.61 1.94 -6.52
N GLY A 62 -4.39 3.04 -7.18
CA GLY A 62 -3.98 4.23 -6.48
C GLY A 62 -3.84 5.46 -7.34
N THR A 63 -3.62 6.57 -6.66
CA THR A 63 -3.49 7.90 -7.26
C THR A 63 -2.32 8.60 -6.59
N VAL A 64 -1.44 9.16 -7.41
CA VAL A 64 -0.30 9.95 -6.94
C VAL A 64 -0.70 11.41 -6.96
N ASN A 65 -0.44 12.11 -5.86
CA ASN A 65 -0.78 13.53 -5.69
C ASN A 65 -2.24 13.84 -6.03
N PRO A 66 -3.20 13.31 -5.26
CA PRO A 66 -4.62 13.52 -5.53
C PRO A 66 -4.93 15.02 -5.67
N GLY A 67 -5.78 15.35 -6.64
CA GLY A 67 -6.14 16.73 -6.93
C GLY A 67 -6.14 16.99 -8.41
N PRO A 68 -6.02 18.27 -8.82
CA PRO A 68 -6.12 18.65 -10.24
C PRO A 68 -5.06 18.01 -11.14
N ASN A 69 -3.89 17.72 -10.58
CA ASN A 69 -2.78 17.13 -11.33
C ASN A 69 -2.51 15.69 -10.92
N ALA A 70 -3.55 15.00 -10.47
CA ALA A 70 -3.42 13.61 -10.00
C ALA A 70 -2.97 12.68 -11.12
N VAL A 71 -2.15 11.71 -10.76
CA VAL A 71 -1.68 10.69 -11.69
C VAL A 71 -2.19 9.34 -11.19
N GLN A 72 -2.94 8.64 -12.04
CA GLN A 72 -3.45 7.31 -11.73
C GLN A 72 -2.34 6.28 -11.96
N LEU A 73 -2.26 5.29 -11.08
CA LEU A 73 -1.36 4.17 -11.32
C LEU A 73 -1.88 3.35 -12.49
N SER A 74 -1.05 3.10 -13.47
CA SER A 74 -1.42 2.31 -14.65
C SER A 74 -1.29 0.81 -14.40
N LYS A 75 -0.37 0.43 -13.51
CA LYS A 75 -0.14 -0.95 -13.15
C LYS A 75 0.40 -0.97 -11.72
N SER A 76 -0.14 -1.86 -10.91
CA SER A 76 0.33 -1.95 -9.53
C SER A 76 0.00 -3.31 -8.94
N THR A 77 0.92 -3.81 -8.12
CA THR A 77 0.77 -5.08 -7.42
C THR A 77 1.31 -4.96 -6.02
N PHE A 78 0.75 -5.76 -5.13
CA PHE A 78 1.21 -5.83 -3.75
C PHE A 78 1.23 -7.29 -3.31
N ASP A 79 2.35 -7.70 -2.74
CA ASP A 79 2.49 -9.04 -2.17
C ASP A 79 2.43 -8.93 -0.64
N PRO A 80 1.30 -9.30 -0.02
CA PRO A 80 1.18 -9.19 1.44
C PRO A 80 2.13 -10.11 2.21
N ALA A 81 2.59 -11.19 1.60
CA ALA A 81 3.50 -12.11 2.27
C ALA A 81 4.88 -11.50 2.48
N THR A 82 5.36 -10.71 1.54
CA THR A 82 6.70 -10.11 1.61
C THR A 82 6.69 -8.62 1.86
N GLY A 83 5.55 -7.95 1.64
CA GLY A 83 5.46 -6.50 1.69
C GLY A 83 5.91 -5.81 0.41
N ALA A 84 6.22 -6.57 -0.63
CA ALA A 84 6.71 -6.01 -1.88
C ALA A 84 5.61 -5.29 -2.65
N VAL A 85 5.93 -4.10 -3.17
CA VAL A 85 5.01 -3.25 -3.92
C VAL A 85 5.66 -2.90 -5.25
N HIS A 86 4.91 -3.06 -6.32
CA HIS A 86 5.32 -2.62 -7.65
C HIS A 86 4.25 -1.70 -8.21
N MET A 87 4.67 -0.53 -8.68
CA MET A 87 3.75 0.45 -9.23
C MET A 87 4.32 1.03 -10.51
N GLU A 88 3.43 1.34 -11.46
CA GLU A 88 3.79 2.04 -12.69
C GLU A 88 2.79 3.15 -12.92
N ALA A 89 3.26 4.27 -13.45
CA ALA A 89 2.42 5.43 -13.69
C ALA A 89 2.92 6.20 -14.91
N ASP A 90 1.98 6.74 -15.67
CA ASP A 90 2.31 7.60 -16.81
C ASP A 90 1.94 9.03 -16.45
N ALA A 91 2.93 9.87 -16.28
CA ALA A 91 2.75 11.26 -15.90
C ALA A 91 2.91 12.18 -17.10
N LYS A 92 2.10 13.23 -17.14
CA LYS A 92 2.23 14.24 -18.18
C LYS A 92 3.60 14.90 -18.11
N ASN A 93 4.23 15.07 -19.27
CA ASN A 93 5.45 15.82 -19.35
C ASN A 93 5.11 17.32 -19.33
N PRO A 94 5.55 18.08 -18.33
CA PRO A 94 5.22 19.52 -18.27
C PRO A 94 5.74 20.33 -19.44
N ARG A 95 6.73 19.79 -20.14
CA ARG A 95 7.31 20.45 -21.33
C ARG A 95 6.61 20.05 -22.62
N GLY A 96 5.56 19.23 -22.52
CA GLY A 96 4.87 18.69 -23.68
C GLY A 96 5.55 17.43 -24.20
N GLY A 97 4.94 16.79 -25.21
CA GLY A 97 5.44 15.55 -25.77
C GLY A 97 4.86 14.33 -25.09
N ALA A 98 5.54 13.20 -25.22
CA ALA A 98 5.09 11.94 -24.70
C ALA A 98 5.06 11.93 -23.17
N ALA A 99 4.14 11.18 -22.60
CA ALA A 99 4.07 10.99 -21.16
C ALA A 99 5.33 10.29 -20.66
N VAL A 100 5.69 10.58 -19.41
CA VAL A 100 6.83 9.96 -18.76
C VAL A 100 6.34 8.73 -18.00
N HIS A 101 6.91 7.58 -18.29
CA HIS A 101 6.54 6.32 -17.64
C HIS A 101 7.45 6.07 -16.46
N TYR A 102 6.86 6.02 -15.26
CA TYR A 102 7.59 5.73 -14.04
C TYR A 102 7.40 4.27 -13.64
N VAL A 103 8.48 3.65 -13.23
CA VAL A 103 8.46 2.31 -12.63
C VAL A 103 8.94 2.46 -11.19
N ILE A 104 8.16 1.97 -10.25
CA ILE A 104 8.37 2.18 -8.83
C ILE A 104 8.33 0.84 -8.13
N ASP A 105 9.36 0.51 -7.39
CA ASP A 105 9.45 -0.72 -6.62
C ASP A 105 9.78 -0.39 -5.18
N GLY A 106 9.00 -0.93 -4.27
CA GLY A 106 9.19 -0.66 -2.86
C GLY A 106 8.81 -1.81 -1.97
N LYS A 107 8.94 -1.58 -0.69
CA LYS A 107 8.62 -2.57 0.32
C LYS A 107 8.04 -1.86 1.54
N ILE A 108 7.00 -2.47 2.11
CA ILE A 108 6.33 -1.94 3.29
C ILE A 108 6.79 -2.67 4.54
N ALA A 109 7.10 -1.91 5.57
CA ALA A 109 7.39 -2.44 6.90
C ALA A 109 6.99 -1.39 7.93
N ASN A 110 6.17 -1.78 8.90
CA ASN A 110 5.80 -0.93 10.03
C ASN A 110 5.20 0.42 9.63
N GLY A 111 4.36 0.44 8.61
CA GLY A 111 3.70 1.66 8.17
C GLY A 111 4.57 2.60 7.35
N VAL A 112 5.72 2.11 6.92
CA VAL A 112 6.66 2.86 6.08
C VAL A 112 6.91 2.10 4.79
N MET A 113 6.87 2.80 3.67
CA MET A 113 7.21 2.23 2.38
C MET A 113 8.47 2.92 1.86
N THR A 114 9.47 2.14 1.55
CA THR A 114 10.72 2.62 0.96
C THR A 114 11.00 1.87 -0.32
N GLY A 115 11.71 2.50 -1.23
CA GLY A 115 12.06 1.84 -2.48
C GLY A 115 12.71 2.77 -3.46
N THR A 116 12.64 2.39 -4.72
CA THR A 116 13.27 3.11 -5.82
C THR A 116 12.25 3.40 -6.90
N TRP A 117 12.56 4.42 -7.69
CA TRP A 117 11.79 4.78 -8.87
C TRP A 117 12.75 4.99 -10.04
N ASN A 118 12.26 4.79 -11.23
CA ASN A 118 13.04 5.10 -12.41
C ASN A 118 12.13 5.49 -13.57
N HIS A 119 12.65 6.29 -14.47
CA HIS A 119 12.05 6.60 -15.75
C HIS A 119 13.16 7.04 -16.69
N ASP A 120 13.09 6.61 -17.94
CA ASP A 120 14.12 6.87 -18.93
C ASP A 120 15.49 6.49 -18.36
N ASN A 121 16.41 7.42 -18.29
CA ASN A 121 17.76 7.20 -17.73
C ASN A 121 17.92 7.76 -16.32
N ARG A 122 16.83 8.12 -15.67
CA ARG A 122 16.84 8.70 -14.33
C ARG A 122 16.33 7.72 -13.31
N LYS A 123 16.86 7.78 -12.12
CA LYS A 123 16.44 6.94 -11.00
C LYS A 123 16.70 7.64 -9.69
N GLY A 124 16.06 7.15 -8.65
CA GLY A 124 16.22 7.65 -7.30
C GLY A 124 15.48 6.78 -6.32
N ASP A 125 15.27 7.31 -5.14
CA ASP A 125 14.56 6.59 -4.09
C ASP A 125 13.39 7.39 -3.56
N PHE A 126 12.59 6.73 -2.70
CA PHE A 126 11.47 7.39 -2.05
C PHE A 126 11.26 6.77 -0.67
N LYS A 127 10.62 7.55 0.18
CA LYS A 127 10.17 7.08 1.49
C LYS A 127 8.84 7.77 1.79
N ILE A 128 7.81 6.97 2.00
CA ILE A 128 6.50 7.48 2.37
C ILE A 128 6.00 6.73 3.59
N THR A 129 5.18 7.41 4.38
CA THR A 129 4.65 6.88 5.61
C THR A 129 3.13 6.94 5.58
N LYS A 130 2.50 5.90 6.05
CA LYS A 130 1.04 5.83 6.09
C LYS A 130 0.51 6.74 7.18
N LYS A 131 -0.47 7.53 6.84
CA LYS A 131 -1.15 8.42 7.77
C LYS A 131 -2.17 7.74 8.64
#